data_a6d9730b17344eaca25dcc6ec285cb65
#
_entry.id   a6d9730b17344eaca25dcc6ec285cb65
#
_cell.length_a   1.000
_cell.length_b   1.000
_cell.length_c   1.000
_cell.angle_alpha   90.00
_cell.angle_beta   90.00
_cell.angle_gamma   90.00
#
_symmetry.space_group_name_H-M   'P 1'
#
loop_
_entity.id
_entity.type
_entity.pdbx_description
1 polymer ?
#
loop_
_entity_poly.entity_id
_entity_poly.type
_entity_poly.pdbx_seq_one_letter_code
_entity_poly.pdbx_strand_id
1 'polypeptide(L)'
;MSQTLLVEDLHKRFGSGRRLVWANDGITMSVNAGEVVGLLGHNGAGKTTLVNQIVGLYRPYSGRIAVDGVDVVADPAAARRLVSVQAQENVPITGISPRKAVELVGRIRGGRRSAMRQRAKGLIDALDMGEWADRPAEKVSGGVARLSAFAMAVARPGALVVLDEPTNDVDPVRRQLLWDEVRRVADDGAAVLLVTHNVREAERAVDSLVLLDHGKILTKGTTASVVSEFGGGFRLDVDVARGAVPAFPDGWGVHRHDAAHWSVSVPEGGGVEAAEWATHARAAGQIVRYELGPVSLEEVYVALTTEADGTRAA
;
A
#
# COMPACT_ATOMS: atom_id res chain seq x y z
N MET A 1 -14.32 -5.45 16.73
CA MET A 1 -14.02 -6.06 15.41
C MET A 1 -13.14 -7.26 15.69
N SER A 2 -13.33 -8.39 15.00
CA SER A 2 -12.49 -9.58 15.20
C SER A 2 -11.20 -9.43 14.39
N GLN A 3 -10.05 -9.73 15.01
CA GLN A 3 -8.76 -9.77 14.32
C GLN A 3 -8.72 -10.96 13.37
N THR A 4 -8.57 -10.68 12.08
CA THR A 4 -8.42 -11.72 11.04
C THR A 4 -6.96 -12.09 10.82
N LEU A 5 -6.05 -11.11 10.75
CA LEU A 5 -4.61 -11.35 10.74
C LEU A 5 -4.03 -10.87 12.07
N LEU A 6 -3.22 -11.71 12.69
CA LEU A 6 -2.41 -11.39 13.87
C LEU A 6 -0.96 -11.79 13.60
N VAL A 7 -0.05 -10.87 13.76
CA VAL A 7 1.40 -11.06 13.69
C VAL A 7 1.99 -10.54 15.00
N GLU A 8 2.72 -11.38 15.74
CA GLU A 8 3.26 -11.07 17.06
C GLU A 8 4.76 -11.36 17.09
N ASP A 9 5.56 -10.34 17.37
CA ASP A 9 7.01 -10.39 17.55
C ASP A 9 7.71 -11.28 16.49
N LEU A 10 7.37 -11.03 15.21
CA LEU A 10 7.78 -11.88 14.11
C LEU A 10 9.18 -11.54 13.65
N HIS A 11 10.02 -12.58 13.60
CA HIS A 11 11.38 -12.47 13.12
C HIS A 11 11.64 -13.42 11.94
N LYS A 12 12.39 -12.91 10.94
CA LYS A 12 12.92 -13.71 9.84
C LYS A 12 14.30 -13.24 9.44
N ARG A 13 15.21 -14.19 9.33
CA ARG A 13 16.58 -13.93 8.87
C ARG A 13 16.98 -14.85 7.74
N PHE A 14 17.90 -14.38 6.92
CA PHE A 14 18.54 -15.15 5.85
C PHE A 14 20.06 -15.08 5.98
N GLY A 15 20.75 -16.09 5.43
CA GLY A 15 22.20 -16.19 5.48
C GLY A 15 22.74 -16.70 6.81
N SER A 16 24.05 -16.61 6.99
CA SER A 16 24.76 -17.03 8.19
C SER A 16 26.03 -16.22 8.38
N GLY A 17 26.55 -16.17 9.62
CA GLY A 17 27.78 -15.46 9.96
C GLY A 17 27.73 -13.98 9.56
N ARG A 18 28.77 -13.49 8.84
CA ARG A 18 28.86 -12.09 8.40
C ARG A 18 27.86 -11.69 7.32
N ARG A 19 27.14 -12.66 6.72
CA ARG A 19 26.10 -12.42 5.70
C ARG A 19 24.68 -12.59 6.27
N LEU A 20 24.54 -12.55 7.59
CA LEU A 20 23.23 -12.61 8.25
C LEU A 20 22.47 -11.30 8.01
N VAL A 21 21.26 -11.42 7.48
CA VAL A 21 20.33 -10.28 7.26
C VAL A 21 19.02 -10.59 7.93
N TRP A 22 18.56 -9.69 8.80
CA TRP A 22 17.20 -9.71 9.34
C TRP A 22 16.26 -9.06 8.33
N ALA A 23 15.44 -9.88 7.69
CA ALA A 23 14.45 -9.39 6.74
C ALA A 23 13.15 -8.93 7.41
N ASN A 24 12.84 -9.50 8.58
CA ASN A 24 11.85 -9.00 9.53
C ASN A 24 12.42 -9.13 10.93
N ASP A 25 12.24 -8.11 11.76
CA ASP A 25 12.86 -7.99 13.08
C ASP A 25 11.88 -7.37 14.08
N GLY A 26 11.11 -8.23 14.78
CA GLY A 26 10.13 -7.83 15.78
C GLY A 26 8.82 -7.25 15.21
N ILE A 27 8.35 -7.75 14.06
CA ILE A 27 7.11 -7.25 13.44
C ILE A 27 5.89 -7.64 14.29
N THR A 28 5.13 -6.64 14.71
CA THR A 28 3.86 -6.81 15.42
C THR A 28 2.77 -5.94 14.78
N MET A 29 1.79 -6.59 14.14
CA MET A 29 0.67 -5.94 13.47
C MET A 29 -0.57 -6.81 13.44
N SER A 30 -1.71 -6.20 13.16
CA SER A 30 -2.98 -6.92 12.96
C SER A 30 -3.78 -6.29 11.84
N VAL A 31 -4.70 -7.07 11.25
CA VAL A 31 -5.71 -6.59 10.30
C VAL A 31 -7.06 -7.15 10.76
N ASN A 32 -8.05 -6.30 10.91
CA ASN A 32 -9.38 -6.69 11.33
C ASN A 32 -10.26 -7.08 10.13
N ALA A 33 -11.33 -7.83 10.39
CA ALA A 33 -12.36 -8.08 9.39
C ALA A 33 -12.97 -6.75 8.91
N GLY A 34 -13.10 -6.57 7.60
CA GLY A 34 -13.63 -5.35 6.99
C GLY A 34 -12.63 -4.19 6.89
N GLU A 35 -11.38 -4.39 7.31
CA GLU A 35 -10.34 -3.37 7.29
C GLU A 35 -9.40 -3.56 6.07
N VAL A 36 -9.01 -2.44 5.46
CA VAL A 36 -7.94 -2.38 4.46
C VAL A 36 -6.70 -1.76 5.11
N VAL A 37 -5.66 -2.57 5.33
CA VAL A 37 -4.38 -2.13 5.89
C VAL A 37 -3.33 -2.05 4.81
N GLY A 38 -2.68 -0.89 4.66
CA GLY A 38 -1.54 -0.68 3.78
C GLY A 38 -0.23 -1.10 4.43
N LEU A 39 0.51 -2.01 3.80
CA LEU A 39 1.90 -2.34 4.16
C LEU A 39 2.83 -1.60 3.20
N LEU A 40 3.38 -0.50 3.66
CA LEU A 40 4.21 0.42 2.89
C LEU A 40 5.69 0.24 3.20
N GLY A 41 6.56 0.59 2.26
CA GLY A 41 8.01 0.56 2.44
C GLY A 41 8.73 0.49 1.10
N HIS A 42 10.01 0.85 1.09
CA HIS A 42 10.86 0.76 -0.11
C HIS A 42 11.13 -0.69 -0.53
N ASN A 43 11.74 -0.86 -1.71
CA ASN A 43 12.19 -2.18 -2.16
C ASN A 43 13.30 -2.68 -1.23
N GLY A 44 13.13 -3.90 -0.69
CA GLY A 44 14.05 -4.44 0.32
C GLY A 44 13.66 -4.17 1.77
N ALA A 45 12.61 -3.41 2.05
CA ALA A 45 12.13 -3.15 3.43
C ALA A 45 11.66 -4.40 4.20
N GLY A 46 11.44 -5.54 3.50
CA GLY A 46 10.99 -6.80 4.13
C GLY A 46 9.53 -7.18 3.84
N LYS A 47 8.79 -6.38 3.06
CA LYS A 47 7.36 -6.58 2.76
C LYS A 47 7.07 -7.96 2.17
N THR A 48 7.75 -8.34 1.08
CA THR A 48 7.56 -9.64 0.41
C THR A 48 7.93 -10.80 1.34
N THR A 49 8.93 -10.63 2.20
CA THR A 49 9.30 -11.63 3.21
C THR A 49 8.17 -11.81 4.22
N LEU A 50 7.57 -10.73 4.70
CA LEU A 50 6.44 -10.76 5.61
C LEU A 50 5.21 -11.44 4.96
N VAL A 51 4.88 -11.05 3.74
CA VAL A 51 3.80 -11.69 2.95
C VAL A 51 4.03 -13.20 2.83
N ASN A 52 5.24 -13.62 2.44
CA ASN A 52 5.56 -15.03 2.29
C ASN A 52 5.47 -15.83 3.61
N GLN A 53 5.68 -15.19 4.75
CA GLN A 53 5.43 -15.81 6.05
C GLN A 53 3.94 -15.89 6.35
N ILE A 54 3.17 -14.83 6.09
CA ILE A 54 1.70 -14.80 6.29
C ILE A 54 1.01 -15.90 5.46
N VAL A 55 1.44 -16.11 4.22
CA VAL A 55 0.86 -17.16 3.36
C VAL A 55 1.47 -18.56 3.59
N GLY A 56 2.38 -18.70 4.57
CA GLY A 56 2.98 -19.97 4.96
C GLY A 56 3.98 -20.54 3.94
N LEU A 57 4.58 -19.70 3.10
CA LEU A 57 5.68 -20.08 2.19
C LEU A 57 7.03 -20.05 2.90
N TYR A 58 7.22 -19.07 3.82
CA TYR A 58 8.42 -18.99 4.65
C TYR A 58 8.07 -19.24 6.11
N ARG A 59 8.80 -20.16 6.74
CA ARG A 59 8.72 -20.35 8.17
C ARG A 59 9.45 -19.19 8.88
N PRO A 60 8.83 -18.53 9.88
CA PRO A 60 9.51 -17.54 10.71
C PRO A 60 10.68 -18.14 11.48
N TYR A 61 11.63 -17.31 11.88
CA TYR A 61 12.68 -17.67 12.82
C TYR A 61 12.12 -17.76 14.24
N SER A 62 11.32 -16.78 14.63
CA SER A 62 10.56 -16.74 15.88
C SER A 62 9.32 -15.85 15.71
N GLY A 63 8.47 -15.80 16.74
CA GLY A 63 7.21 -15.08 16.73
C GLY A 63 6.05 -15.94 16.23
N ARG A 64 4.88 -15.32 16.10
CA ARG A 64 3.64 -15.99 15.77
C ARG A 64 2.88 -15.29 14.65
N ILE A 65 2.24 -16.07 13.80
CA ILE A 65 1.28 -15.58 12.79
C ILE A 65 0.03 -16.44 12.88
N ALA A 66 -1.12 -15.78 12.96
CA ALA A 66 -2.42 -16.46 12.90
C ALA A 66 -3.34 -15.74 11.89
N VAL A 67 -4.11 -16.53 11.14
CA VAL A 67 -5.15 -16.05 10.24
C VAL A 67 -6.48 -16.65 10.67
N ASP A 68 -7.42 -15.80 11.03
CA ASP A 68 -8.74 -16.20 11.57
C ASP A 68 -8.61 -17.25 12.69
N GLY A 69 -7.65 -17.01 13.59
CA GLY A 69 -7.33 -17.90 14.72
C GLY A 69 -6.47 -19.12 14.39
N VAL A 70 -6.24 -19.43 13.10
CA VAL A 70 -5.42 -20.58 12.67
C VAL A 70 -3.95 -20.18 12.65
N ASP A 71 -3.12 -20.87 13.40
CA ASP A 71 -1.66 -20.68 13.41
C ASP A 71 -1.05 -21.14 12.08
N VAL A 72 -0.39 -20.21 11.40
CA VAL A 72 0.19 -20.43 10.06
C VAL A 72 1.34 -21.43 10.06
N VAL A 73 2.08 -21.53 11.17
CA VAL A 73 3.21 -22.45 11.31
C VAL A 73 2.77 -23.83 11.69
N ALA A 74 1.76 -23.93 12.57
CA ALA A 74 1.22 -25.21 13.06
C ALA A 74 0.36 -25.91 11.99
N ASP A 75 -0.51 -25.15 11.28
CA ASP A 75 -1.33 -25.69 10.20
C ASP A 75 -1.30 -24.76 8.96
N PRO A 76 -0.21 -24.78 8.19
CA PRO A 76 -0.09 -23.94 6.99
C PRO A 76 -1.10 -24.31 5.89
N ALA A 77 -1.62 -25.52 5.89
CA ALA A 77 -2.61 -25.95 4.90
C ALA A 77 -3.99 -25.36 5.19
N ALA A 78 -4.42 -25.33 6.46
CA ALA A 78 -5.65 -24.65 6.87
C ALA A 78 -5.52 -23.14 6.67
N ALA A 79 -4.41 -22.53 7.11
CA ALA A 79 -4.17 -21.09 6.94
C ALA A 79 -4.25 -20.66 5.48
N ARG A 80 -3.63 -21.40 4.55
CA ARG A 80 -3.70 -21.08 3.09
C ARG A 80 -5.12 -21.13 2.52
N ARG A 81 -6.03 -21.88 3.10
CA ARG A 81 -7.45 -21.87 2.69
C ARG A 81 -8.16 -20.58 3.06
N LEU A 82 -7.71 -19.93 4.14
CA LEU A 82 -8.25 -18.68 4.66
C LEU A 82 -7.65 -17.45 3.95
N VAL A 83 -6.56 -17.61 3.19
CA VAL A 83 -5.88 -16.51 2.51
C VAL A 83 -6.11 -16.54 1.01
N SER A 84 -6.44 -15.41 0.41
CA SER A 84 -6.39 -15.17 -1.02
C SER A 84 -5.22 -14.26 -1.34
N VAL A 85 -4.48 -14.51 -2.40
CA VAL A 85 -3.28 -13.73 -2.74
C VAL A 85 -3.31 -13.32 -4.21
N GLN A 86 -3.09 -12.04 -4.46
CA GLN A 86 -2.56 -11.55 -5.73
C GLN A 86 -1.07 -11.29 -5.53
N ALA A 87 -0.23 -12.08 -6.17
CA ALA A 87 1.22 -11.91 -6.08
C ALA A 87 1.71 -10.74 -6.95
N GLN A 88 2.89 -10.23 -6.62
CA GLN A 88 3.56 -9.17 -7.37
C GLN A 88 3.81 -9.57 -8.83
N GLU A 89 4.20 -10.81 -9.08
CA GLU A 89 4.36 -11.33 -10.43
C GLU A 89 3.02 -11.77 -11.01
N ASN A 90 2.80 -11.46 -12.29
CA ASN A 90 1.63 -11.96 -13.00
C ASN A 90 1.75 -13.46 -13.18
N VAL A 91 0.76 -14.21 -12.67
CA VAL A 91 0.67 -15.65 -12.94
C VAL A 91 0.36 -15.83 -14.43
N PRO A 92 1.22 -16.52 -15.20
CA PRO A 92 0.93 -16.77 -16.61
C PRO A 92 -0.31 -17.67 -16.72
N ILE A 93 -1.39 -17.11 -17.23
CA ILE A 93 -2.60 -17.85 -17.55
C ILE A 93 -2.49 -18.22 -19.03
N THR A 94 -2.18 -19.49 -19.34
CA THR A 94 -2.01 -19.94 -20.71
C THR A 94 -3.21 -20.78 -21.14
N GLY A 95 -3.71 -20.54 -22.33
CA GLY A 95 -4.76 -21.37 -22.95
C GLY A 95 -6.19 -21.13 -22.43
N ILE A 96 -6.41 -20.18 -21.51
CA ILE A 96 -7.74 -19.79 -21.04
C ILE A 96 -7.91 -18.27 -21.05
N SER A 97 -9.16 -17.82 -21.07
CA SER A 97 -9.47 -16.39 -21.04
C SER A 97 -9.55 -15.85 -19.60
N PRO A 98 -9.44 -14.52 -19.38
CA PRO A 98 -9.61 -13.88 -18.07
C PRO A 98 -10.89 -14.33 -17.36
N ARG A 99 -12.05 -14.27 -18.02
CA ARG A 99 -13.33 -14.72 -17.46
C ARG A 99 -13.27 -16.16 -16.98
N LYS A 100 -12.68 -17.03 -17.79
CA LYS A 100 -12.57 -18.46 -17.48
C LYS A 100 -11.63 -18.72 -16.32
N ALA A 101 -10.53 -17.98 -16.23
CA ALA A 101 -9.57 -18.05 -15.13
C ALA A 101 -10.24 -17.67 -13.80
N VAL A 102 -10.97 -16.57 -13.78
CA VAL A 102 -11.71 -16.09 -12.57
C VAL A 102 -12.75 -17.14 -12.15
N GLU A 103 -13.58 -17.67 -13.09
CA GLU A 103 -14.54 -18.74 -12.80
C GLU A 103 -13.84 -19.98 -12.21
N LEU A 104 -12.72 -20.40 -12.81
CA LEU A 104 -11.99 -21.61 -12.42
C LEU A 104 -11.41 -21.47 -11.00
N VAL A 105 -10.72 -20.35 -10.70
CA VAL A 105 -10.15 -20.11 -9.38
C VAL A 105 -11.24 -20.07 -8.32
N GLY A 106 -12.35 -19.38 -8.55
CA GLY A 106 -13.48 -19.38 -7.62
C GLY A 106 -14.03 -20.80 -7.35
N ARG A 107 -14.05 -21.68 -8.37
CA ARG A 107 -14.46 -23.09 -8.22
C ARG A 107 -13.44 -23.93 -7.47
N ILE A 108 -12.14 -23.75 -7.73
CA ILE A 108 -11.06 -24.41 -6.98
C ILE A 108 -11.17 -24.06 -5.49
N ARG A 109 -11.56 -22.84 -5.17
CA ARG A 109 -11.82 -22.40 -3.81
C ARG A 109 -13.18 -22.86 -3.23
N GLY A 110 -13.86 -23.79 -3.93
CA GLY A 110 -15.10 -24.44 -3.48
C GLY A 110 -16.39 -23.71 -3.84
N GLY A 111 -16.34 -22.73 -4.77
CA GLY A 111 -17.54 -22.06 -5.27
C GLY A 111 -18.37 -22.92 -6.20
N ARG A 112 -19.70 -22.83 -6.12
CA ARG A 112 -20.62 -23.52 -7.05
C ARG A 112 -20.46 -22.93 -8.46
N ARG A 113 -20.48 -23.78 -9.50
CA ARG A 113 -20.22 -23.39 -10.90
C ARG A 113 -21.08 -22.20 -11.35
N SER A 114 -22.39 -22.23 -11.10
CA SER A 114 -23.30 -21.16 -11.51
C SER A 114 -22.97 -19.82 -10.82
N ALA A 115 -22.73 -19.85 -9.50
CA ALA A 115 -22.37 -18.68 -8.72
C ALA A 115 -21.02 -18.07 -9.18
N MET A 116 -20.01 -18.92 -9.43
CA MET A 116 -18.70 -18.44 -9.88
C MET A 116 -18.73 -17.89 -11.31
N ARG A 117 -19.57 -18.44 -12.17
CA ARG A 117 -19.80 -17.87 -13.50
C ARG A 117 -20.43 -16.47 -13.43
N GLN A 118 -21.40 -16.28 -12.55
CA GLN A 118 -22.03 -14.97 -12.31
C GLN A 118 -21.03 -13.99 -11.66
N ARG A 119 -20.28 -14.43 -10.65
CA ARG A 119 -19.25 -13.62 -10.01
C ARG A 119 -18.16 -13.19 -10.98
N ALA A 120 -17.67 -14.12 -11.82
CA ALA A 120 -16.68 -13.82 -12.85
C ALA A 120 -17.19 -12.77 -13.84
N LYS A 121 -18.47 -12.88 -14.27
CA LYS A 121 -19.08 -11.85 -15.12
C LYS A 121 -19.11 -10.51 -14.40
N GLY A 122 -19.60 -10.46 -13.17
CA GLY A 122 -19.69 -9.22 -12.39
C GLY A 122 -18.33 -8.54 -12.19
N LEU A 123 -17.26 -9.29 -11.89
CA LEU A 123 -15.91 -8.75 -11.75
C LEU A 123 -15.34 -8.23 -13.08
N ILE A 124 -15.57 -8.93 -14.18
CA ILE A 124 -15.17 -8.50 -15.52
C ILE A 124 -15.86 -7.18 -15.88
N ASP A 125 -17.16 -7.08 -15.61
CA ASP A 125 -17.93 -5.86 -15.88
C ASP A 125 -17.49 -4.71 -14.97
N ALA A 126 -17.31 -4.95 -13.66
CA ALA A 126 -16.91 -3.96 -12.69
C ALA A 126 -15.49 -3.37 -12.94
N LEU A 127 -14.58 -4.18 -13.47
CA LEU A 127 -13.20 -3.77 -13.81
C LEU A 127 -13.06 -3.27 -15.26
N ASP A 128 -14.15 -3.11 -15.98
CA ASP A 128 -14.17 -2.68 -17.40
C ASP A 128 -13.25 -3.56 -18.28
N MET A 129 -13.36 -4.89 -18.11
CA MET A 129 -12.53 -5.87 -18.85
C MET A 129 -13.30 -6.58 -19.96
N GLY A 130 -14.52 -6.12 -20.31
CA GLY A 130 -15.43 -6.80 -21.23
C GLY A 130 -14.80 -7.14 -22.58
N GLU A 131 -14.01 -6.24 -23.15
CA GLU A 131 -13.33 -6.42 -24.43
C GLU A 131 -12.33 -7.60 -24.43
N TRP A 132 -11.69 -7.87 -23.29
CA TRP A 132 -10.65 -8.92 -23.15
C TRP A 132 -11.18 -10.19 -22.49
N ALA A 133 -12.41 -10.17 -22.00
CA ALA A 133 -12.99 -11.21 -21.15
C ALA A 133 -12.84 -12.63 -21.71
N ASP A 134 -13.00 -12.79 -23.03
CA ASP A 134 -12.99 -14.08 -23.70
C ASP A 134 -11.79 -14.25 -24.67
N ARG A 135 -10.86 -13.26 -24.69
CA ARG A 135 -9.60 -13.39 -25.44
C ARG A 135 -8.62 -14.31 -24.70
N PRO A 136 -7.74 -15.04 -25.41
CA PRO A 136 -6.67 -15.79 -24.76
C PRO A 136 -5.82 -14.87 -23.86
N ALA A 137 -5.56 -15.29 -22.62
CA ALA A 137 -4.89 -14.44 -21.62
C ALA A 137 -3.45 -14.06 -22.01
N GLU A 138 -2.79 -14.85 -22.84
CA GLU A 138 -1.47 -14.51 -23.42
C GLU A 138 -1.50 -13.38 -24.46
N LYS A 139 -2.70 -12.93 -24.86
CA LYS A 139 -2.90 -11.84 -25.83
C LYS A 139 -3.42 -10.54 -25.18
N VAL A 140 -3.49 -10.48 -23.87
CA VAL A 140 -3.91 -9.27 -23.15
C VAL A 140 -2.69 -8.44 -22.72
N SER A 141 -2.90 -7.14 -22.46
CA SER A 141 -1.84 -6.27 -21.93
C SER A 141 -1.47 -6.63 -20.49
N GLY A 142 -0.32 -6.13 -20.01
CA GLY A 142 0.13 -6.30 -18.62
C GLY A 142 -0.92 -5.82 -17.60
N GLY A 143 -1.53 -4.66 -17.82
CA GLY A 143 -2.57 -4.13 -16.96
C GLY A 143 -3.83 -5.01 -16.91
N VAL A 144 -4.29 -5.54 -18.04
CA VAL A 144 -5.41 -6.49 -18.07
C VAL A 144 -5.05 -7.82 -17.41
N ALA A 145 -3.81 -8.29 -17.54
CA ALA A 145 -3.32 -9.47 -16.83
C ALA A 145 -3.31 -9.22 -15.32
N ARG A 146 -2.91 -8.01 -14.87
CA ARG A 146 -2.94 -7.59 -13.47
C ARG A 146 -4.36 -7.57 -12.93
N LEU A 147 -5.30 -6.95 -13.63
CA LEU A 147 -6.72 -6.94 -13.27
C LEU A 147 -7.32 -8.36 -13.24
N SER A 148 -6.88 -9.23 -14.14
CA SER A 148 -7.30 -10.64 -14.14
C SER A 148 -6.79 -11.36 -12.88
N ALA A 149 -5.54 -11.13 -12.47
CA ALA A 149 -4.97 -11.68 -11.25
C ALA A 149 -5.71 -11.19 -10.00
N PHE A 150 -6.04 -9.90 -9.95
CA PHE A 150 -6.89 -9.32 -8.90
C PHE A 150 -8.27 -10.02 -8.87
N ALA A 151 -8.96 -10.06 -10.01
CA ALA A 151 -10.28 -10.69 -10.10
C ALA A 151 -10.26 -12.17 -9.69
N MET A 152 -9.19 -12.92 -10.02
CA MET A 152 -9.00 -14.28 -9.54
C MET A 152 -8.86 -14.35 -8.01
N ALA A 153 -8.08 -13.44 -7.39
CA ALA A 153 -7.89 -13.42 -5.95
C ALA A 153 -9.19 -13.14 -5.20
N VAL A 154 -10.06 -12.28 -5.74
CA VAL A 154 -11.34 -11.86 -5.12
C VAL A 154 -12.58 -12.59 -5.67
N ALA A 155 -12.40 -13.57 -6.57
CA ALA A 155 -13.51 -14.37 -7.11
C ALA A 155 -14.31 -15.10 -6.00
N ARG A 156 -13.58 -15.64 -5.04
CA ARG A 156 -14.08 -16.18 -3.77
C ARG A 156 -13.02 -15.92 -2.70
N PRO A 157 -13.05 -14.74 -2.08
CA PRO A 157 -12.03 -14.34 -1.12
C PRO A 157 -12.00 -15.26 0.10
N GLY A 158 -10.83 -15.40 0.71
CA GLY A 158 -10.66 -15.95 2.04
C GLY A 158 -11.00 -14.90 3.10
N ALA A 159 -10.81 -15.24 4.36
CA ALA A 159 -10.93 -14.29 5.46
C ALA A 159 -9.90 -13.15 5.31
N LEU A 160 -8.70 -13.46 4.80
CA LEU A 160 -7.66 -12.49 4.48
C LEU A 160 -7.40 -12.45 2.97
N VAL A 161 -7.35 -11.25 2.40
CA VAL A 161 -6.94 -10.99 1.01
C VAL A 161 -5.63 -10.19 1.03
N VAL A 162 -4.59 -10.73 0.43
CA VAL A 162 -3.29 -10.07 0.28
C VAL A 162 -3.13 -9.62 -1.17
N LEU A 163 -2.94 -8.33 -1.38
CA LEU A 163 -2.77 -7.71 -2.70
C LEU A 163 -1.37 -7.09 -2.77
N ASP A 164 -0.48 -7.70 -3.56
CA ASP A 164 0.89 -7.23 -3.72
C ASP A 164 1.02 -6.43 -5.03
N GLU A 165 1.20 -5.11 -4.91
CA GLU A 165 1.28 -4.14 -6.01
C GLU A 165 0.11 -4.29 -7.04
N PRO A 166 -1.16 -4.22 -6.61
CA PRO A 166 -2.28 -4.60 -7.46
C PRO A 166 -2.52 -3.66 -8.64
N THR A 167 -1.99 -2.44 -8.61
CA THR A 167 -2.21 -1.38 -9.61
C THR A 167 -1.08 -1.23 -10.62
N ASN A 168 0.01 -1.99 -10.48
CA ASN A 168 1.12 -1.92 -11.43
C ASN A 168 0.65 -2.20 -12.86
N ASP A 169 1.08 -1.37 -13.81
CA ASP A 169 0.71 -1.43 -15.23
C ASP A 169 -0.79 -1.19 -15.53
N VAL A 170 -1.61 -0.89 -14.54
CA VAL A 170 -3.04 -0.60 -14.71
C VAL A 170 -3.23 0.89 -15.05
N ASP A 171 -4.05 1.18 -16.05
CA ASP A 171 -4.36 2.57 -16.42
C ASP A 171 -5.17 3.29 -15.31
N PRO A 172 -5.12 4.63 -15.25
CA PRO A 172 -5.73 5.38 -14.15
C PRO A 172 -7.23 5.17 -13.98
N VAL A 173 -7.97 4.92 -15.06
CA VAL A 173 -9.44 4.72 -15.01
C VAL A 173 -9.76 3.38 -14.36
N ARG A 174 -9.14 2.29 -14.84
CA ARG A 174 -9.36 0.95 -14.29
C ARG A 174 -8.76 0.78 -12.91
N ARG A 175 -7.74 1.56 -12.57
CA ARG A 175 -7.17 1.62 -11.22
C ARG A 175 -8.21 2.08 -10.20
N GLN A 176 -9.03 3.10 -10.53
CA GLN A 176 -10.12 3.52 -9.66
C GLN A 176 -11.15 2.41 -9.46
N LEU A 177 -11.55 1.72 -10.54
CA LEU A 177 -12.46 0.59 -10.45
C LEU A 177 -11.92 -0.56 -9.60
N LEU A 178 -10.60 -0.79 -9.65
CA LEU A 178 -9.94 -1.78 -8.79
C LEU A 178 -10.05 -1.39 -7.32
N TRP A 179 -9.83 -0.11 -6.97
CA TRP A 179 -9.96 0.37 -5.59
C TRP A 179 -11.41 0.25 -5.08
N ASP A 180 -12.39 0.52 -5.93
CA ASP A 180 -13.80 0.33 -5.59
C ASP A 180 -14.11 -1.14 -5.27
N GLU A 181 -13.54 -2.08 -6.04
CA GLU A 181 -13.67 -3.52 -5.76
C GLU A 181 -12.91 -3.95 -4.51
N VAL A 182 -11.73 -3.39 -4.21
CA VAL A 182 -11.00 -3.62 -2.96
C VAL A 182 -11.87 -3.22 -1.77
N ARG A 183 -12.49 -2.03 -1.83
CA ARG A 183 -13.38 -1.56 -0.77
C ARG A 183 -14.58 -2.49 -0.59
N ARG A 184 -15.24 -2.93 -1.68
CA ARG A 184 -16.34 -3.91 -1.61
C ARG A 184 -15.95 -5.20 -0.95
N VAL A 185 -14.76 -5.74 -1.28
CA VAL A 185 -14.25 -6.98 -0.67
C VAL A 185 -14.09 -6.82 0.84
N ALA A 186 -13.63 -5.65 1.29
CA ALA A 186 -13.54 -5.36 2.71
C ALA A 186 -14.93 -5.15 3.34
N ASP A 187 -15.82 -4.39 2.71
CA ASP A 187 -17.20 -4.16 3.17
C ASP A 187 -18.01 -5.47 3.28
N ASP A 188 -17.71 -6.46 2.42
CA ASP A 188 -18.25 -7.82 2.51
C ASP A 188 -17.65 -8.65 3.67
N GLY A 189 -16.71 -8.07 4.45
CA GLY A 189 -16.17 -8.62 5.70
C GLY A 189 -14.79 -9.25 5.60
N ALA A 190 -14.14 -9.28 4.44
CA ALA A 190 -12.76 -9.76 4.35
C ALA A 190 -11.78 -8.72 4.94
N ALA A 191 -10.71 -9.19 5.60
CA ALA A 191 -9.55 -8.36 5.90
C ALA A 191 -8.70 -8.21 4.63
N VAL A 192 -8.21 -7.01 4.34
CA VAL A 192 -7.36 -6.76 3.17
C VAL A 192 -6.00 -6.22 3.61
N LEU A 193 -4.92 -6.90 3.21
CA LEU A 193 -3.55 -6.41 3.34
C LEU A 193 -3.06 -5.96 1.96
N LEU A 194 -2.98 -4.66 1.79
CA LEU A 194 -2.47 -4.01 0.57
C LEU A 194 -0.97 -3.76 0.73
N VAL A 195 -0.16 -4.38 -0.13
CA VAL A 195 1.28 -4.19 -0.14
C VAL A 195 1.66 -3.32 -1.33
N THR A 196 2.27 -2.18 -1.07
CA THR A 196 2.70 -1.27 -2.14
C THR A 196 3.86 -0.38 -1.70
N HIS A 197 4.58 0.15 -2.68
CA HIS A 197 5.55 1.23 -2.49
C HIS A 197 4.96 2.59 -2.91
N ASN A 198 3.76 2.60 -3.48
CA ASN A 198 3.08 3.84 -3.90
C ASN A 198 2.23 4.40 -2.74
N VAL A 199 2.84 5.31 -2.00
CA VAL A 199 2.25 5.93 -0.80
C VAL A 199 0.97 6.69 -1.14
N ARG A 200 0.95 7.45 -2.25
CA ARG A 200 -0.22 8.27 -2.65
C ARG A 200 -1.45 7.44 -3.00
N GLU A 201 -1.24 6.28 -3.62
CA GLU A 201 -2.35 5.37 -3.92
C GLU A 201 -2.88 4.71 -2.65
N ALA A 202 -1.98 4.27 -1.77
CA ALA A 202 -2.34 3.66 -0.51
C ALA A 202 -3.18 4.62 0.35
N GLU A 203 -2.77 5.89 0.46
CA GLU A 203 -3.45 6.91 1.27
C GLU A 203 -4.96 7.00 1.01
N ARG A 204 -5.39 6.78 -0.24
CA ARG A 204 -6.82 6.86 -0.64
C ARG A 204 -7.59 5.57 -0.45
N ALA A 205 -6.90 4.45 -0.34
CA ALA A 205 -7.51 3.12 -0.40
C ALA A 205 -7.54 2.43 0.97
N VAL A 206 -6.74 2.87 1.95
CA VAL A 206 -6.55 2.19 3.23
C VAL A 206 -7.27 2.87 4.39
N ASP A 207 -7.70 2.07 5.36
CA ASP A 207 -8.22 2.56 6.65
C ASP A 207 -7.06 2.85 7.62
N SER A 208 -6.03 2.02 7.57
CA SER A 208 -4.80 2.20 8.35
C SER A 208 -3.58 1.70 7.58
N LEU A 209 -2.40 2.03 8.06
CA LEU A 209 -1.15 1.66 7.41
C LEU A 209 -0.10 1.17 8.41
N VAL A 210 0.83 0.40 7.90
CA VAL A 210 2.06 -0.02 8.55
C VAL A 210 3.22 0.36 7.65
N LEU A 211 4.11 1.20 8.13
CA LEU A 211 5.31 1.61 7.43
C LEU A 211 6.48 0.71 7.85
N LEU A 212 7.01 -0.03 6.87
CA LEU A 212 8.11 -0.96 7.09
C LEU A 212 9.40 -0.42 6.48
N ASP A 213 10.48 -0.45 7.27
CA ASP A 213 11.81 -0.11 6.82
C ASP A 213 12.84 -1.10 7.41
N HIS A 214 13.72 -1.65 6.56
CA HIS A 214 14.77 -2.58 6.95
C HIS A 214 14.32 -3.69 7.93
N GLY A 215 13.13 -4.25 7.68
CA GLY A 215 12.56 -5.32 8.48
C GLY A 215 11.90 -4.89 9.79
N LYS A 216 11.78 -3.60 10.08
CA LYS A 216 11.14 -3.05 11.28
C LYS A 216 9.96 -2.17 10.93
N ILE A 217 8.98 -2.09 11.82
CA ILE A 217 7.89 -1.12 11.72
C ILE A 217 8.41 0.22 12.24
N LEU A 218 8.37 1.25 11.39
CA LEU A 218 8.67 2.64 11.77
C LEU A 218 7.48 3.30 12.45
N THR A 219 6.30 3.19 11.85
CA THR A 219 5.04 3.68 12.40
C THR A 219 3.86 2.86 11.88
N LYS A 220 2.73 2.93 12.58
CA LYS A 220 1.46 2.29 12.19
C LYS A 220 0.29 3.06 12.77
N GLY A 221 -0.80 3.13 12.02
CA GLY A 221 -2.02 3.83 12.44
C GLY A 221 -2.89 4.23 11.25
N THR A 222 -3.91 5.03 11.50
CA THR A 222 -4.66 5.68 10.41
C THR A 222 -3.77 6.70 9.71
N THR A 223 -4.03 6.99 8.44
CA THR A 223 -3.29 8.02 7.69
C THR A 223 -3.24 9.34 8.47
N ALA A 224 -4.38 9.77 9.00
CA ALA A 224 -4.47 11.01 9.79
C ALA A 224 -3.60 10.96 11.07
N SER A 225 -3.61 9.83 11.82
CA SER A 225 -2.80 9.69 13.03
C SER A 225 -1.31 9.73 12.74
N VAL A 226 -0.88 9.04 11.66
CA VAL A 226 0.52 9.02 11.24
C VAL A 226 1.00 10.40 10.80
N VAL A 227 0.22 11.12 9.99
CA VAL A 227 0.54 12.50 9.58
C VAL A 227 0.59 13.44 10.79
N SER A 228 -0.36 13.32 11.73
CA SER A 228 -0.40 14.16 12.95
C SER A 228 0.77 13.89 13.89
N GLU A 229 1.22 12.63 14.02
CA GLU A 229 2.38 12.24 14.85
C GLU A 229 3.68 12.90 14.36
N PHE A 230 3.78 13.15 13.04
CA PHE A 230 4.93 13.84 12.42
C PHE A 230 4.74 15.34 12.26
N GLY A 231 3.98 15.95 13.16
CA GLY A 231 3.87 17.40 13.31
C GLY A 231 2.70 18.02 12.58
N GLY A 232 1.89 17.27 11.84
CA GLY A 232 0.70 17.79 11.17
C GLY A 232 0.98 19.06 10.34
N GLY A 233 -0.07 19.82 10.05
CA GLY A 233 0.09 21.13 9.44
C GLY A 233 0.07 21.14 7.94
N PHE A 234 0.71 22.15 7.33
CA PHE A 234 0.69 22.38 5.90
C PHE A 234 2.10 22.42 5.32
N ARG A 235 2.20 22.06 4.08
CA ARG A 235 3.37 22.28 3.25
C ARG A 235 3.08 23.38 2.25
N LEU A 236 3.99 24.32 2.16
CA LEU A 236 4.00 25.39 1.17
C LEU A 236 5.23 25.24 0.27
N ASP A 237 5.03 24.75 -0.96
CA ASP A 237 6.07 24.72 -1.98
C ASP A 237 6.07 26.03 -2.74
N VAL A 238 7.24 26.63 -2.93
CA VAL A 238 7.39 27.93 -3.61
C VAL A 238 8.49 27.89 -4.65
N ASP A 239 8.18 28.46 -5.82
CA ASP A 239 9.18 28.77 -6.84
C ASP A 239 9.65 30.21 -6.62
N VAL A 240 10.87 30.37 -6.11
CA VAL A 240 11.46 31.67 -5.76
C VAL A 240 11.91 32.39 -7.02
N ALA A 241 11.58 33.66 -7.14
CA ALA A 241 12.01 34.48 -8.27
C ALA A 241 13.54 34.66 -8.26
N ARG A 242 14.14 34.75 -9.45
CA ARG A 242 15.60 34.85 -9.62
C ARG A 242 16.17 36.03 -8.83
N GLY A 243 17.06 35.75 -7.89
CA GLY A 243 17.71 36.77 -7.05
C GLY A 243 16.89 37.25 -5.88
N ALA A 244 15.68 36.74 -5.67
CA ALA A 244 14.88 37.00 -4.49
C ALA A 244 15.30 36.10 -3.32
N VAL A 245 15.15 36.62 -2.10
CA VAL A 245 15.30 35.85 -0.84
C VAL A 245 14.06 36.12 0.00
N PRO A 246 12.98 35.33 -0.16
CA PRO A 246 11.77 35.52 0.61
C PRO A 246 12.06 35.35 2.12
N ALA A 247 11.47 36.20 2.95
CA ALA A 247 11.46 36.03 4.40
C ALA A 247 10.17 35.34 4.81
N PHE A 248 10.30 34.24 5.55
CA PHE A 248 9.16 33.48 6.07
C PHE A 248 8.85 33.87 7.52
N PRO A 249 7.62 33.72 7.99
CA PRO A 249 7.26 33.89 9.38
C PRO A 249 8.09 33.01 10.33
N ASP A 250 8.28 33.49 11.56
CA ASP A 250 8.98 32.75 12.59
C ASP A 250 8.25 31.44 12.92
N GLY A 251 9.02 30.37 13.13
CA GLY A 251 8.49 29.04 13.42
C GLY A 251 8.16 28.20 12.20
N TRP A 252 8.32 28.71 10.97
CA TRP A 252 8.20 27.92 9.75
C TRP A 252 9.53 27.25 9.42
N GLY A 253 9.47 25.96 9.11
CA GLY A 253 10.67 25.20 8.71
C GLY A 253 10.94 25.36 7.21
N VAL A 254 12.09 25.92 6.83
CA VAL A 254 12.42 26.18 5.42
C VAL A 254 13.46 25.17 4.92
N HIS A 255 13.09 24.41 3.89
CA HIS A 255 13.97 23.50 3.16
C HIS A 255 14.21 23.99 1.74
N ARG A 256 15.47 24.22 1.38
CA ARG A 256 15.87 24.64 0.03
C ARG A 256 16.35 23.45 -0.76
N HIS A 257 15.59 23.07 -1.80
CA HIS A 257 15.98 21.99 -2.71
C HIS A 257 17.05 22.45 -3.71
N ASP A 258 16.85 23.68 -4.24
CA ASP A 258 17.79 24.34 -5.12
C ASP A 258 17.63 25.88 -5.02
N ALA A 259 18.18 26.61 -5.98
CA ALA A 259 18.14 28.07 -6.01
C ALA A 259 16.72 28.65 -6.24
N ALA A 260 15.81 27.87 -6.81
CA ALA A 260 14.47 28.31 -7.19
C ALA A 260 13.36 27.58 -6.43
N HIS A 261 13.55 26.31 -6.05
CA HIS A 261 12.51 25.47 -5.44
C HIS A 261 12.74 25.32 -3.95
N TRP A 262 11.82 25.83 -3.15
CA TRP A 262 11.87 25.72 -1.70
C TRP A 262 10.57 25.12 -1.16
N SER A 263 10.69 24.29 -0.13
CA SER A 263 9.56 23.73 0.60
C SER A 263 9.55 24.30 2.02
N VAL A 264 8.39 24.68 2.50
CA VAL A 264 8.22 25.31 3.81
C VAL A 264 7.19 24.51 4.60
N SER A 265 7.61 24.03 5.77
CA SER A 265 6.72 23.39 6.74
C SER A 265 6.00 24.45 7.54
N VAL A 266 4.68 24.46 7.51
CA VAL A 266 3.80 25.38 8.20
C VAL A 266 3.10 24.65 9.35
N PRO A 267 3.11 25.17 10.57
CA PRO A 267 2.47 24.52 11.72
C PRO A 267 0.97 24.27 11.51
N GLU A 268 0.42 23.33 12.29
CA GLU A 268 -1.02 23.08 12.32
C GLU A 268 -1.78 24.37 12.70
N GLY A 269 -2.80 24.71 11.89
CA GLY A 269 -3.53 25.99 12.04
C GLY A 269 -2.97 27.17 11.24
N GLY A 270 -1.73 27.12 10.75
CA GLY A 270 -1.08 28.18 9.95
C GLY A 270 -1.49 28.25 8.49
N GLY A 271 -2.44 27.43 8.01
CA GLY A 271 -2.80 27.36 6.59
C GLY A 271 -3.32 28.66 6.00
N VAL A 272 -4.11 29.44 6.76
CA VAL A 272 -4.61 30.75 6.31
C VAL A 272 -3.47 31.74 6.21
N GLU A 273 -2.62 31.83 7.22
CA GLU A 273 -1.44 32.70 7.23
C GLU A 273 -0.49 32.36 6.06
N ALA A 274 -0.31 31.06 5.77
CA ALA A 274 0.52 30.63 4.65
C ALA A 274 -0.06 31.04 3.29
N ALA A 275 -1.37 30.94 3.12
CA ALA A 275 -2.05 31.37 1.88
C ALA A 275 -1.94 32.89 1.70
N GLU A 276 -2.11 33.67 2.76
CA GLU A 276 -1.97 35.14 2.76
C GLU A 276 -0.53 35.53 2.44
N TRP A 277 0.45 34.93 3.14
CA TRP A 277 1.87 35.17 2.90
C TRP A 277 2.25 34.87 1.45
N ALA A 278 1.87 33.71 0.92
CA ALA A 278 2.20 33.29 -0.43
C ALA A 278 1.58 34.23 -1.49
N THR A 279 0.35 34.70 -1.23
CA THR A 279 -0.32 35.64 -2.12
C THR A 279 0.41 36.99 -2.14
N HIS A 280 0.82 37.52 -0.98
CA HIS A 280 1.57 38.75 -0.87
C HIS A 280 3.00 38.64 -1.48
N ALA A 281 3.70 37.56 -1.17
CA ALA A 281 5.04 37.28 -1.73
C ALA A 281 5.03 37.20 -3.26
N ARG A 282 3.97 36.58 -3.82
CA ARG A 282 3.77 36.53 -5.27
C ARG A 282 3.47 37.91 -5.86
N ALA A 283 2.61 38.70 -5.22
CA ALA A 283 2.29 40.05 -5.66
C ALA A 283 3.51 40.97 -5.58
N ALA A 284 4.40 40.78 -4.62
CA ALA A 284 5.67 41.47 -4.47
C ALA A 284 6.78 40.97 -5.43
N GLY A 285 6.52 39.95 -6.24
CA GLY A 285 7.48 39.38 -7.19
C GLY A 285 8.62 38.60 -6.52
N GLN A 286 8.46 38.18 -5.27
CA GLN A 286 9.46 37.35 -4.55
C GLN A 286 9.37 35.88 -4.94
N ILE A 287 8.16 35.42 -5.24
CA ILE A 287 7.90 34.05 -5.72
C ILE A 287 7.11 34.09 -7.04
N VAL A 288 7.31 33.11 -7.87
CA VAL A 288 6.65 32.97 -9.18
C VAL A 288 5.37 32.13 -9.05
N ARG A 289 5.48 31.04 -8.33
CA ARG A 289 4.42 30.04 -8.11
C ARG A 289 4.46 29.56 -6.68
N TYR A 290 3.32 29.13 -6.19
CA TYR A 290 3.24 28.37 -4.93
C TYR A 290 2.17 27.29 -5.01
N GLU A 291 2.33 26.26 -4.17
CA GLU A 291 1.36 25.20 -3.90
C GLU A 291 1.28 25.03 -2.38
N LEU A 292 0.08 25.14 -1.84
CA LEU A 292 -0.18 24.96 -0.42
C LEU A 292 -1.11 23.77 -0.23
N GLY A 293 -0.71 22.82 0.57
CA GLY A 293 -1.50 21.63 0.88
C GLY A 293 -1.21 21.09 2.29
N PRO A 294 -2.04 20.18 2.80
CA PRO A 294 -1.69 19.46 4.02
C PRO A 294 -0.42 18.62 3.80
N VAL A 295 0.33 18.38 4.87
CA VAL A 295 1.46 17.43 4.84
C VAL A 295 0.93 16.08 4.38
N SER A 296 1.57 15.51 3.35
CA SER A 296 1.18 14.24 2.77
C SER A 296 1.87 13.06 3.48
N LEU A 297 1.26 11.89 3.39
CA LEU A 297 1.88 10.66 3.87
C LEU A 297 3.23 10.36 3.19
N GLU A 298 3.40 10.78 1.92
CA GLU A 298 4.65 10.62 1.18
C GLU A 298 5.79 11.43 1.82
N GLU A 299 5.50 12.62 2.30
CA GLU A 299 6.49 13.46 3.01
C GLU A 299 6.88 12.88 4.36
N VAL A 300 5.90 12.38 5.10
CA VAL A 300 6.14 11.64 6.34
C VAL A 300 7.01 10.42 6.07
N TYR A 301 6.71 9.68 5.01
CA TYR A 301 7.52 8.53 4.60
C TYR A 301 8.97 8.90 4.32
N VAL A 302 9.20 9.96 3.53
CA VAL A 302 10.57 10.44 3.20
C VAL A 302 11.29 10.90 4.45
N ALA A 303 10.64 11.66 5.34
CA ALA A 303 11.24 12.14 6.58
C ALA A 303 11.69 10.96 7.47
N LEU A 304 10.80 9.98 7.70
CA LEU A 304 11.09 8.81 8.52
C LEU A 304 12.23 7.94 8.00
N THR A 305 12.27 7.72 6.70
CA THR A 305 13.31 6.89 6.08
C THR A 305 14.67 7.61 6.09
N THR A 306 14.68 8.94 5.94
CA THR A 306 15.91 9.74 5.98
C THR A 306 16.49 9.81 7.39
N GLU A 307 15.66 9.99 8.43
CA GLU A 307 16.08 9.98 9.83
C GLU A 307 16.62 8.60 10.25
N ALA A 308 15.98 7.52 9.81
CA ALA A 308 16.42 6.16 10.09
C ALA A 308 17.81 5.87 9.48
N ASP A 309 18.09 6.37 8.28
CA ASP A 309 19.40 6.22 7.62
C ASP A 309 20.48 7.11 8.28
N GLY A 310 20.13 8.35 8.68
CA GLY A 310 21.02 9.25 9.40
C GLY A 310 21.46 8.71 10.77
N THR A 311 20.57 8.05 11.49
CA THR A 311 20.85 7.43 12.80
C THR A 311 21.76 6.17 12.68
N ARG A 312 21.81 5.55 11.52
CA ARG A 312 22.68 4.37 11.25
C ARG A 312 24.08 4.73 10.77
N ALA A 313 24.26 5.95 10.27
CA ALA A 313 25.56 6.45 9.78
C ALA A 313 26.41 7.11 10.88
N ALA A 314 25.83 7.37 12.06
CA ALA A 314 26.48 7.91 13.26
C ALA A 314 26.79 6.77 14.24
#